data_179dc4f13ea15c1a602dd6c76ce07eca
#
_entry.id   179dc4f13ea15c1a602dd6c76ce07eca
#
_cell.length_a   1.000
_cell.length_b   1.000
_cell.length_c   1.000
_cell.angle_alpha   90.00
_cell.angle_beta   90.00
_cell.angle_gamma   90.00
#
_symmetry.space_group_name_H-M   'P 1'
#
loop_
_entity.id
_entity.type
_entity.pdbx_description
1 polymer ?
#
loop_
_entity_poly.entity_id
_entity_poly.type
_entity_poly.pdbx_seq_one_letter_code
_entity_poly.pdbx_strand_id
1 'polypeptide(L)'
;DDTLDLCAHYGGQGFTVIPHLAARMVEDEEHVERIVRRINELGIRTVFCIGGDAEPRGPFTDTAGFLRSFLDRRPEIDTVGVGSYPDGHATIPDQALVDGLVEKQEMIREAGLEGYMATQMCFDATTIADWLKGRRDAGVDLPCHLGVPGAIDRTRLLTISLRLGIGHSARYLKKNSASVIRLLSPGGYNPSKLIGPLSGVAEELDIVGIHCFTFNAVDTTEDWRQKALQKLG
;
A
#
# COMPACT_ATOMS: atom_id res chain seq x y z
N ASP A 1 -19.14 -1.21 10.42
CA ASP A 1 -17.90 -1.17 9.63
C ASP A 1 -16.67 -1.17 10.53
N ASP A 2 -16.19 -2.37 10.84
CA ASP A 2 -15.12 -2.64 11.82
C ASP A 2 -13.88 -1.75 11.64
N THR A 3 -13.52 -1.46 10.38
CA THR A 3 -12.36 -0.58 10.07
C THR A 3 -12.57 0.85 10.55
N LEU A 4 -13.74 1.44 10.29
CA LEU A 4 -14.05 2.81 10.70
C LEU A 4 -14.32 2.91 12.20
N ASP A 5 -14.80 1.85 12.84
CA ASP A 5 -14.93 1.79 14.29
C ASP A 5 -13.57 1.72 14.99
N LEU A 6 -12.60 1.00 14.41
CA LEU A 6 -11.20 1.04 14.86
C LEU A 6 -10.58 2.43 14.66
N CYS A 7 -10.87 3.10 13.54
CA CYS A 7 -10.42 4.48 13.31
C CYS A 7 -11.00 5.43 14.36
N ALA A 8 -12.28 5.31 14.72
CA ALA A 8 -12.90 6.09 15.78
C ALA A 8 -12.20 5.86 17.13
N HIS A 9 -11.92 4.59 17.46
CA HIS A 9 -11.27 4.21 18.70
C HIS A 9 -9.86 4.81 18.81
N TYR A 10 -8.99 4.61 17.82
CA TYR A 10 -7.61 5.09 17.87
C TYR A 10 -7.49 6.59 17.59
N GLY A 11 -8.34 7.16 16.73
CA GLY A 11 -8.43 8.61 16.53
C GLY A 11 -8.80 9.34 17.82
N GLY A 12 -9.73 8.77 18.61
CA GLY A 12 -10.08 9.28 19.94
C GLY A 12 -8.94 9.24 20.97
N GLN A 13 -7.90 8.43 20.74
CA GLN A 13 -6.67 8.38 21.54
C GLN A 13 -5.56 9.31 21.02
N GLY A 14 -5.83 10.09 19.97
CA GLY A 14 -4.88 11.05 19.38
C GLY A 14 -3.97 10.48 18.29
N PHE A 15 -4.22 9.25 17.81
CA PHE A 15 -3.49 8.72 16.66
C PHE A 15 -4.04 9.28 15.35
N THR A 16 -3.15 9.60 14.41
CA THR A 16 -3.56 9.83 13.02
C THR A 16 -3.92 8.49 12.39
N VAL A 17 -5.17 8.35 11.95
CA VAL A 17 -5.69 7.10 11.39
C VAL A 17 -5.96 7.26 9.89
N ILE A 18 -5.56 6.25 9.11
CA ILE A 18 -5.78 6.17 7.66
C ILE A 18 -6.51 4.86 7.37
N PRO A 19 -7.84 4.88 7.16
CA PRO A 19 -8.57 3.67 6.84
C PRO A 19 -8.15 3.12 5.47
N HIS A 20 -7.92 1.81 5.39
CA HIS A 20 -7.80 1.09 4.14
C HIS A 20 -9.20 0.70 3.66
N LEU A 21 -9.63 1.29 2.55
CA LEU A 21 -10.93 1.05 1.94
C LEU A 21 -10.77 0.01 0.82
N ALA A 22 -11.25 -1.20 1.07
CA ALA A 22 -11.17 -2.30 0.11
C ALA A 22 -12.41 -2.33 -0.79
N ALA A 23 -12.23 -2.01 -2.07
CA ALA A 23 -13.32 -1.91 -3.06
C ALA A 23 -14.23 -3.15 -3.06
N ARG A 24 -13.64 -4.35 -3.09
CA ARG A 24 -14.38 -5.61 -3.13
C ARG A 24 -15.20 -5.93 -1.89
N MET A 25 -14.98 -5.20 -0.78
CA MET A 25 -15.77 -5.33 0.44
C MET A 25 -16.98 -4.40 0.47
N VAL A 26 -17.11 -3.51 -0.50
CA VAL A 26 -18.22 -2.56 -0.60
C VAL A 26 -19.38 -3.22 -1.34
N GLU A 27 -20.57 -3.20 -0.72
CA GLU A 27 -21.73 -3.99 -1.14
C GLU A 27 -22.54 -3.29 -2.24
N ASP A 28 -22.66 -1.98 -2.17
CA ASP A 28 -23.45 -1.15 -3.07
C ASP A 28 -23.09 0.34 -2.94
N GLU A 29 -23.76 1.18 -3.74
CA GLU A 29 -23.60 2.63 -3.71
C GLU A 29 -24.05 3.27 -2.38
N GLU A 30 -25.05 2.70 -1.72
CA GLU A 30 -25.52 3.15 -0.41
C GLU A 30 -24.45 2.89 0.67
N HIS A 31 -23.71 1.77 0.55
CA HIS A 31 -22.55 1.50 1.41
C HIS A 31 -21.45 2.54 1.21
N VAL A 32 -21.18 2.99 -0.02
CA VAL A 32 -20.24 4.09 -0.27
C VAL A 32 -20.70 5.37 0.44
N GLU A 33 -21.98 5.70 0.41
CA GLU A 33 -22.53 6.88 1.12
C GLU A 33 -22.33 6.77 2.64
N ARG A 34 -22.56 5.58 3.21
CA ARG A 34 -22.31 5.34 4.65
C ARG A 34 -20.83 5.53 5.00
N ILE A 35 -19.92 5.02 4.16
CA ILE A 35 -18.47 5.18 4.34
C ILE A 35 -18.09 6.66 4.32
N VAL A 36 -18.53 7.43 3.30
CA VAL A 36 -18.22 8.86 3.18
C VAL A 36 -18.76 9.63 4.40
N ARG A 37 -20.00 9.40 4.78
CA ARG A 37 -20.59 10.05 5.96
C ARG A 37 -19.76 9.78 7.21
N ARG A 38 -19.39 8.52 7.43
CA ARG A 38 -18.61 8.12 8.61
C ARG A 38 -17.21 8.70 8.63
N ILE A 39 -16.55 8.80 7.49
CA ILE A 39 -15.24 9.47 7.33
C ILE A 39 -15.34 10.95 7.71
N ASN A 40 -16.37 11.65 7.20
CA ASN A 40 -16.61 13.05 7.51
C ASN A 40 -16.91 13.27 9.01
N GLU A 41 -17.78 12.46 9.60
CA GLU A 41 -18.10 12.49 11.04
C GLU A 41 -16.86 12.30 11.93
N LEU A 42 -15.93 11.45 11.51
CA LEU A 42 -14.69 11.16 12.24
C LEU A 42 -13.59 12.18 11.97
N GLY A 43 -13.79 13.13 11.05
CA GLY A 43 -12.78 14.12 10.65
C GLY A 43 -11.55 13.49 9.99
N ILE A 44 -11.70 12.32 9.37
CA ILE A 44 -10.61 11.62 8.69
C ILE A 44 -10.26 12.39 7.41
N ARG A 45 -9.00 12.80 7.27
CA ARG A 45 -8.53 13.62 6.15
C ARG A 45 -7.74 12.82 5.10
N THR A 46 -7.32 11.61 5.42
CA THR A 46 -6.55 10.74 4.51
C THR A 46 -7.17 9.35 4.48
N VAL A 47 -7.35 8.81 3.28
CA VAL A 47 -7.80 7.42 3.07
C VAL A 47 -6.82 6.66 2.18
N PHE A 48 -6.82 5.33 2.28
CA PHE A 48 -6.02 4.46 1.41
C PHE A 48 -6.94 3.47 0.69
N CYS A 49 -7.04 3.59 -0.64
CA CYS A 49 -7.96 2.79 -1.45
C CYS A 49 -7.24 1.61 -2.11
N ILE A 50 -7.77 0.41 -1.91
CA ILE A 50 -7.25 -0.84 -2.47
C ILE A 50 -8.37 -1.67 -3.11
N GLY A 51 -7.99 -2.60 -4.01
CA GLY A 51 -8.94 -3.56 -4.57
C GLY A 51 -9.47 -4.54 -3.52
N GLY A 52 -8.56 -5.07 -2.70
CA GLY A 52 -8.82 -6.14 -1.75
C GLY A 52 -8.67 -7.53 -2.38
N ASP A 53 -8.45 -8.54 -1.54
CA ASP A 53 -8.17 -9.94 -1.94
C ASP A 53 -9.42 -10.84 -1.90
N ALA A 54 -10.52 -10.34 -1.36
CA ALA A 54 -11.79 -11.08 -1.25
C ALA A 54 -12.54 -11.12 -2.59
N GLU A 55 -13.46 -12.08 -2.73
CA GLU A 55 -14.46 -12.03 -3.77
C GLU A 55 -15.32 -10.75 -3.62
N PRO A 56 -15.68 -10.08 -4.73
CA PRO A 56 -16.50 -8.87 -4.66
C PRO A 56 -17.85 -9.13 -3.99
N ARG A 57 -18.21 -8.29 -3.01
CA ARG A 57 -19.52 -8.33 -2.34
C ARG A 57 -20.58 -7.50 -3.08
N GLY A 58 -20.14 -6.64 -4.00
CA GLY A 58 -21.01 -5.73 -4.74
C GLY A 58 -20.43 -5.39 -6.12
N PRO A 59 -20.76 -4.23 -6.69
CA PRO A 59 -20.40 -3.88 -8.06
C PRO A 59 -18.91 -3.53 -8.23
N PHE A 60 -18.18 -3.27 -7.15
CA PHE A 60 -16.80 -2.78 -7.20
C PHE A 60 -15.80 -3.93 -7.25
N THR A 61 -15.26 -4.21 -8.42
CA THR A 61 -14.29 -5.29 -8.65
C THR A 61 -12.84 -4.84 -8.52
N ASP A 62 -12.59 -3.53 -8.61
CA ASP A 62 -11.27 -2.89 -8.56
C ASP A 62 -11.30 -1.54 -7.85
N THR A 63 -10.10 -0.98 -7.63
CA THR A 63 -9.95 0.29 -6.92
C THR A 63 -10.48 1.48 -7.73
N ALA A 64 -10.34 1.48 -9.05
CA ALA A 64 -10.70 2.64 -9.88
C ALA A 64 -12.22 2.87 -9.89
N GLY A 65 -13.00 1.80 -10.07
CA GLY A 65 -14.46 1.87 -10.03
C GLY A 65 -14.99 2.35 -8.67
N PHE A 66 -14.43 1.82 -7.57
CA PHE A 66 -14.76 2.29 -6.22
C PHE A 66 -14.35 3.75 -5.99
N LEU A 67 -13.12 4.12 -6.36
CA LEU A 67 -12.59 5.46 -6.15
C LEU A 67 -13.44 6.52 -6.87
N ARG A 68 -13.87 6.25 -8.09
CA ARG A 68 -14.78 7.14 -8.83
C ARG A 68 -16.07 7.37 -8.07
N SER A 69 -16.76 6.31 -7.67
CA SER A 69 -18.00 6.39 -6.90
C SER A 69 -17.82 7.11 -5.56
N PHE A 70 -16.68 6.88 -4.89
CA PHE A 70 -16.33 7.50 -3.63
C PHE A 70 -16.09 9.02 -3.80
N LEU A 71 -15.31 9.44 -4.81
CA LEU A 71 -14.98 10.84 -5.07
C LEU A 71 -16.19 11.65 -5.59
N ASP A 72 -17.11 11.03 -6.34
CA ASP A 72 -18.36 11.66 -6.79
C ASP A 72 -19.22 12.16 -5.62
N ARG A 73 -19.06 11.57 -4.43
CA ARG A 73 -19.74 11.97 -3.18
C ARG A 73 -19.05 13.09 -2.42
N ARG A 74 -17.91 13.58 -2.94
CA ARG A 74 -17.15 14.70 -2.38
C ARG A 74 -16.85 14.54 -0.89
N PRO A 75 -16.14 13.47 -0.48
CA PRO A 75 -15.74 13.31 0.91
C PRO A 75 -14.88 14.50 1.39
N GLU A 76 -14.98 14.86 2.65
CA GLU A 76 -14.19 15.94 3.26
C GLU A 76 -12.77 15.49 3.60
N ILE A 77 -12.02 15.02 2.62
CA ILE A 77 -10.64 14.53 2.75
C ILE A 77 -9.67 15.45 2.00
N ASP A 78 -8.38 15.35 2.33
CA ASP A 78 -7.31 16.08 1.66
C ASP A 78 -6.47 15.15 0.78
N THR A 79 -6.35 13.86 1.17
CA THR A 79 -5.37 12.96 0.58
C THR A 79 -5.94 11.56 0.32
N VAL A 80 -5.58 11.00 -0.83
CA VAL A 80 -5.91 9.62 -1.21
C VAL A 80 -4.63 8.83 -1.50
N GLY A 81 -4.41 7.75 -0.77
CA GLY A 81 -3.38 6.77 -1.08
C GLY A 81 -3.92 5.61 -1.93
N VAL A 82 -3.08 5.07 -2.80
CA VAL A 82 -3.40 3.90 -3.63
C VAL A 82 -2.29 2.85 -3.62
N GLY A 83 -2.66 1.58 -3.80
CA GLY A 83 -1.70 0.49 -3.86
C GLY A 83 -0.96 0.42 -5.21
N SER A 84 0.30 -0.03 -5.17
CA SER A 84 1.14 -0.25 -6.34
C SER A 84 2.02 -1.50 -6.19
N TYR A 85 2.55 -2.06 -7.29
CA TYR A 85 3.07 -3.42 -7.31
C TYR A 85 4.42 -3.51 -8.04
N PRO A 86 5.55 -3.30 -7.36
CA PRO A 86 6.89 -3.38 -7.98
C PRO A 86 7.23 -4.74 -8.57
N ASP A 87 6.79 -5.80 -7.91
CA ASP A 87 6.98 -7.19 -8.36
C ASP A 87 5.90 -7.65 -9.36
N GLY A 88 4.97 -6.75 -9.76
CA GLY A 88 3.79 -7.09 -10.54
C GLY A 88 2.71 -7.75 -9.68
N HIS A 89 1.66 -8.27 -10.33
CA HIS A 89 0.53 -8.92 -9.68
C HIS A 89 0.28 -10.30 -10.31
N ALA A 90 -0.20 -11.28 -9.53
CA ALA A 90 -0.38 -12.64 -10.00
C ALA A 90 -1.40 -12.77 -11.15
N THR A 91 -2.44 -11.97 -11.14
CA THR A 91 -3.58 -12.03 -12.06
C THR A 91 -3.80 -10.79 -12.90
N ILE A 92 -3.15 -9.65 -12.57
CA ILE A 92 -3.30 -8.39 -13.31
C ILE A 92 -2.09 -8.21 -14.23
N PRO A 93 -2.28 -8.00 -15.55
CA PRO A 93 -1.18 -7.72 -16.47
C PRO A 93 -0.41 -6.45 -16.11
N ASP A 94 0.90 -6.43 -16.37
CA ASP A 94 1.77 -5.30 -16.03
C ASP A 94 1.27 -3.97 -16.64
N GLN A 95 0.77 -3.98 -17.90
CA GLN A 95 0.22 -2.78 -18.53
C GLN A 95 -1.04 -2.26 -17.81
N ALA A 96 -1.94 -3.16 -17.39
CA ALA A 96 -3.13 -2.77 -16.65
C ALA A 96 -2.80 -2.18 -15.26
N LEU A 97 -1.68 -2.60 -14.64
CA LEU A 97 -1.18 -1.98 -13.40
C LEU A 97 -0.69 -0.55 -13.63
N VAL A 98 -0.04 -0.29 -14.78
CA VAL A 98 0.39 1.07 -15.17
C VAL A 98 -0.82 1.95 -15.45
N ASP A 99 -1.69 1.51 -16.36
CA ASP A 99 -2.88 2.26 -16.79
C ASP A 99 -3.78 2.59 -15.57
N GLY A 100 -3.95 1.61 -14.68
CA GLY A 100 -4.73 1.81 -13.47
C GLY A 100 -4.09 2.75 -12.44
N LEU A 101 -2.75 2.92 -12.42
CA LEU A 101 -2.12 3.96 -11.60
C LEU A 101 -2.34 5.35 -12.21
N VAL A 102 -2.15 5.49 -13.52
CA VAL A 102 -2.38 6.74 -14.25
C VAL A 102 -3.84 7.17 -14.07
N GLU A 103 -4.80 6.27 -14.30
CA GLU A 103 -6.24 6.55 -14.14
C GLU A 103 -6.57 7.05 -12.73
N LYS A 104 -6.08 6.38 -11.68
CA LYS A 104 -6.32 6.80 -10.29
C LYS A 104 -5.68 8.14 -9.97
N GLN A 105 -4.47 8.39 -10.46
CA GLN A 105 -3.79 9.68 -10.33
C GLN A 105 -4.64 10.81 -10.93
N GLU A 106 -5.16 10.62 -12.13
CA GLU A 106 -6.01 11.63 -12.79
C GLU A 106 -7.30 11.88 -12.01
N MET A 107 -8.00 10.83 -11.56
CA MET A 107 -9.20 10.97 -10.73
C MET A 107 -8.94 11.79 -9.46
N ILE A 108 -7.82 11.53 -8.77
CA ILE A 108 -7.43 12.24 -7.53
C ILE A 108 -7.13 13.71 -7.86
N ARG A 109 -6.41 13.97 -8.95
CA ARG A 109 -6.08 15.33 -9.43
C ARG A 109 -7.33 16.11 -9.82
N GLU A 110 -8.25 15.50 -10.57
CA GLU A 110 -9.53 16.10 -10.97
C GLU A 110 -10.42 16.46 -9.77
N ALA A 111 -10.34 15.65 -8.71
CA ALA A 111 -11.03 15.94 -7.45
C ALA A 111 -10.37 17.06 -6.62
N GLY A 112 -9.19 17.56 -7.04
CA GLY A 112 -8.44 18.58 -6.33
C GLY A 112 -7.77 18.10 -5.04
N LEU A 113 -7.47 16.80 -4.96
CA LEU A 113 -6.90 16.15 -3.78
C LEU A 113 -5.41 15.84 -3.98
N GLU A 114 -4.70 15.73 -2.87
CA GLU A 114 -3.35 15.17 -2.84
C GLU A 114 -3.40 13.65 -3.03
N GLY A 115 -2.45 13.12 -3.83
CA GLY A 115 -2.33 11.69 -4.05
C GLY A 115 -0.99 11.15 -3.58
N TYR A 116 -0.95 9.87 -3.15
CA TYR A 116 0.28 9.12 -2.97
C TYR A 116 0.08 7.64 -3.33
N MET A 117 1.17 6.96 -3.62
CA MET A 117 1.14 5.50 -3.76
C MET A 117 1.95 4.83 -2.66
N ALA A 118 1.48 3.65 -2.19
CA ALA A 118 2.28 2.76 -1.38
C ALA A 118 2.52 1.45 -2.12
N THR A 119 3.77 0.99 -2.13
CA THR A 119 4.10 -0.25 -2.83
C THR A 119 3.66 -1.47 -2.01
N GLN A 120 3.24 -2.52 -2.69
CA GLN A 120 3.22 -3.86 -2.11
C GLN A 120 4.66 -4.24 -1.73
N MET A 121 4.80 -5.17 -0.77
CA MET A 121 6.10 -5.65 -0.33
C MET A 121 6.92 -6.18 -1.52
N CYS A 122 8.09 -5.60 -1.70
CA CYS A 122 9.13 -6.10 -2.58
C CYS A 122 10.43 -6.15 -1.79
N PHE A 123 11.25 -7.17 -2.00
CA PHE A 123 12.46 -7.43 -1.22
C PHE A 123 13.74 -7.15 -1.99
N ASP A 124 13.63 -6.58 -3.17
CA ASP A 124 14.75 -6.25 -4.04
C ASP A 124 14.78 -4.76 -4.35
N ALA A 125 15.81 -4.07 -3.84
CA ALA A 125 15.98 -2.64 -4.03
C ALA A 125 16.15 -2.24 -5.50
N THR A 126 16.83 -3.07 -6.30
CA THR A 126 17.03 -2.83 -7.73
C THR A 126 15.70 -2.92 -8.47
N THR A 127 14.90 -3.98 -8.19
CA THR A 127 13.55 -4.13 -8.76
C THR A 127 12.67 -2.93 -8.44
N ILE A 128 12.71 -2.43 -7.19
CA ILE A 128 11.92 -1.25 -6.79
C ILE A 128 12.38 -0.01 -7.56
N ALA A 129 13.69 0.24 -7.63
CA ALA A 129 14.24 1.42 -8.32
C ALA A 129 13.91 1.42 -9.82
N ASP A 130 14.14 0.29 -10.50
CA ASP A 130 13.85 0.14 -11.93
C ASP A 130 12.33 0.28 -12.21
N TRP A 131 11.50 -0.29 -11.34
CA TRP A 131 10.05 -0.19 -11.44
C TRP A 131 9.58 1.26 -11.25
N LEU A 132 10.07 1.97 -10.21
CA LEU A 132 9.73 3.38 -9.97
C LEU A 132 10.12 4.25 -11.15
N LYS A 133 11.35 4.08 -11.68
CA LYS A 133 11.79 4.81 -12.87
C LYS A 133 10.82 4.60 -14.03
N GLY A 134 10.47 3.35 -14.33
CA GLY A 134 9.48 3.06 -15.36
C GLY A 134 8.10 3.66 -15.10
N ARG A 135 7.70 3.86 -13.83
CA ARG A 135 6.44 4.56 -13.50
C ARG A 135 6.56 6.05 -13.77
N ARG A 136 7.69 6.70 -13.40
CA ARG A 136 7.94 8.11 -13.71
C ARG A 136 7.96 8.33 -15.23
N ASP A 137 8.62 7.46 -15.98
CA ASP A 137 8.65 7.52 -17.46
C ASP A 137 7.23 7.36 -18.08
N ALA A 138 6.32 6.64 -17.40
CA ALA A 138 4.92 6.48 -17.80
C ALA A 138 3.99 7.62 -17.32
N GLY A 139 4.52 8.67 -16.69
CA GLY A 139 3.75 9.84 -16.24
C GLY A 139 3.06 9.69 -14.88
N VAL A 140 3.49 8.71 -14.05
CA VAL A 140 3.01 8.59 -12.67
C VAL A 140 3.85 9.48 -11.76
N ASP A 141 3.26 10.56 -11.24
CA ASP A 141 3.91 11.57 -10.39
C ASP A 141 3.56 11.39 -8.89
N LEU A 142 2.78 10.38 -8.52
CA LEU A 142 2.38 10.14 -7.12
C LEU A 142 3.63 9.92 -6.24
N PRO A 143 3.81 10.68 -5.15
CA PRO A 143 4.84 10.40 -4.15
C PRO A 143 4.76 8.95 -3.65
N CYS A 144 5.91 8.31 -3.45
CA CYS A 144 5.98 6.88 -3.15
C CYS A 144 6.32 6.61 -1.70
N HIS A 145 5.48 5.82 -1.02
CA HIS A 145 5.81 5.17 0.24
C HIS A 145 6.23 3.73 -0.02
N LEU A 146 7.43 3.36 0.40
CA LEU A 146 7.93 1.99 0.22
C LEU A 146 7.20 1.02 1.18
N GLY A 147 6.52 0.04 0.61
CA GLY A 147 5.92 -1.04 1.36
C GLY A 147 6.98 -2.02 1.86
N VAL A 148 7.19 -2.07 3.17
CA VAL A 148 8.15 -2.98 3.80
C VAL A 148 7.48 -3.79 4.90
N PRO A 149 7.78 -5.10 5.03
CA PRO A 149 7.37 -5.82 6.23
C PRO A 149 8.08 -5.25 7.44
N GLY A 150 7.38 -5.18 8.56
CA GLY A 150 7.98 -4.85 9.85
C GLY A 150 8.98 -5.92 10.32
N ALA A 151 9.57 -5.69 11.49
CA ALA A 151 10.50 -6.65 12.10
C ALA A 151 9.72 -7.85 12.67
N ILE A 152 9.38 -8.79 11.79
CA ILE A 152 8.65 -10.03 12.11
C ILE A 152 9.54 -11.25 11.93
N ASP A 153 9.18 -12.34 12.64
CA ASP A 153 9.92 -13.60 12.50
C ASP A 153 9.72 -14.22 11.10
N ARG A 154 10.69 -15.05 10.69
CA ARG A 154 10.73 -15.65 9.34
C ARG A 154 9.56 -16.57 9.06
N THR A 155 9.13 -17.35 10.03
CA THR A 155 8.05 -18.34 9.88
C THR A 155 6.74 -17.61 9.57
N ARG A 156 6.50 -16.54 10.33
CA ARG A 156 5.31 -15.68 10.13
C ARG A 156 5.36 -14.97 8.78
N LEU A 157 6.52 -14.41 8.39
CA LEU A 157 6.69 -13.76 7.10
C LEU A 157 6.47 -14.73 5.94
N LEU A 158 6.99 -15.96 6.02
CA LEU A 158 6.75 -17.01 5.03
C LEU A 158 5.26 -17.37 4.92
N THR A 159 4.59 -17.57 6.06
CA THR A 159 3.16 -17.90 6.08
C THR A 159 2.33 -16.79 5.43
N ILE A 160 2.64 -15.53 5.71
CA ILE A 160 1.97 -14.36 5.13
C ILE A 160 2.25 -14.27 3.63
N SER A 161 3.51 -14.43 3.22
CA SER A 161 3.91 -14.41 1.81
C SER A 161 3.17 -15.46 0.99
N LEU A 162 2.97 -16.66 1.55
CA LEU A 162 2.17 -17.71 0.92
C LEU A 162 0.68 -17.32 0.81
N ARG A 163 0.10 -16.71 1.82
CA ARG A 163 -1.30 -16.25 1.81
C ARG A 163 -1.55 -15.13 0.80
N LEU A 164 -0.60 -14.21 0.66
CA LEU A 164 -0.67 -13.10 -0.30
C LEU A 164 -0.39 -13.54 -1.75
N GLY A 165 -0.26 -14.83 -1.99
CA GLY A 165 -0.01 -15.37 -3.33
C GLY A 165 1.42 -15.14 -3.84
N ILE A 166 2.33 -14.64 -2.99
CA ILE A 166 3.76 -14.45 -3.27
C ILE A 166 4.47 -15.81 -3.49
N GLY A 167 3.81 -16.81 -3.93
CA GLY A 167 4.39 -18.14 -4.12
C GLY A 167 3.53 -19.08 -4.95
N HIS A 168 2.33 -18.68 -5.35
CA HIS A 168 1.39 -19.60 -5.99
C HIS A 168 1.50 -19.67 -7.52
N SER A 169 2.16 -18.72 -8.20
CA SER A 169 2.41 -18.86 -9.63
C SER A 169 3.88 -19.18 -9.90
N ALA A 170 4.13 -20.23 -10.68
CA ALA A 170 5.47 -20.56 -11.13
C ALA A 170 6.13 -19.39 -11.89
N ARG A 171 5.31 -18.54 -12.50
CA ARG A 171 5.74 -17.29 -13.19
C ARG A 171 6.20 -16.25 -12.19
N TYR A 172 5.48 -16.05 -11.09
CA TYR A 172 5.84 -15.12 -10.01
C TYR A 172 7.14 -15.59 -9.31
N LEU A 173 7.24 -16.87 -8.94
CA LEU A 173 8.46 -17.46 -8.36
C LEU A 173 9.68 -17.34 -9.29
N LYS A 174 9.49 -17.52 -10.59
CA LYS A 174 10.56 -17.43 -11.59
C LYS A 174 11.02 -15.97 -11.78
N LYS A 175 10.10 -15.01 -11.74
CA LYS A 175 10.39 -13.57 -11.85
C LYS A 175 11.02 -13.02 -10.55
N ASN A 176 10.63 -13.56 -9.38
CA ASN A 176 10.94 -13.01 -8.05
C ASN A 176 11.78 -13.98 -7.17
N SER A 177 12.51 -14.90 -7.78
CA SER A 177 13.33 -15.88 -7.05
C SER A 177 14.34 -15.24 -6.08
N ALA A 178 14.91 -14.09 -6.46
CA ALA A 178 15.84 -13.34 -5.60
C ALA A 178 15.17 -12.79 -4.34
N SER A 179 13.95 -12.29 -4.44
CA SER A 179 13.14 -11.80 -3.31
C SER A 179 12.80 -12.93 -2.34
N VAL A 180 12.39 -14.09 -2.86
CA VAL A 180 12.10 -15.27 -2.04
C VAL A 180 13.38 -15.82 -1.35
N ILE A 181 14.51 -15.86 -2.07
CA ILE A 181 15.79 -16.28 -1.49
C ILE A 181 16.24 -15.34 -0.39
N ARG A 182 16.07 -14.02 -0.53
CA ARG A 182 16.41 -13.03 0.51
C ARG A 182 15.55 -13.19 1.76
N LEU A 183 14.26 -13.49 1.62
CA LEU A 183 13.38 -13.85 2.73
C LEU A 183 13.88 -15.08 3.51
N LEU A 184 14.43 -16.06 2.79
CA LEU A 184 14.93 -17.31 3.35
C LEU A 184 16.38 -17.24 3.87
N SER A 185 17.09 -16.11 3.66
CA SER A 185 18.50 -15.94 4.03
C SER A 185 18.75 -16.08 5.55
N PRO A 186 19.88 -16.63 5.99
CA PRO A 186 20.25 -16.67 7.40
C PRO A 186 20.29 -15.27 8.02
N GLY A 187 19.75 -15.11 9.23
CA GLY A 187 19.71 -13.83 9.96
C GLY A 187 18.39 -13.07 9.91
N GLY A 188 17.35 -13.61 9.23
CA GLY A 188 16.01 -13.02 9.18
C GLY A 188 15.90 -11.79 8.25
N TYR A 189 14.67 -11.27 8.11
CA TYR A 189 14.41 -10.05 7.36
C TYR A 189 14.76 -8.81 8.22
N ASN A 190 15.50 -7.90 7.63
CA ASN A 190 15.81 -6.60 8.22
C ASN A 190 15.47 -5.49 7.22
N PRO A 191 14.44 -4.65 7.49
CA PRO A 191 14.03 -3.58 6.59
C PRO A 191 15.17 -2.63 6.19
N SER A 192 16.11 -2.36 7.09
CA SER A 192 17.25 -1.48 6.82
C SER A 192 18.14 -1.93 5.66
N LYS A 193 18.19 -3.23 5.37
CA LYS A 193 18.94 -3.77 4.23
C LYS A 193 18.28 -3.48 2.87
N LEU A 194 16.97 -3.29 2.87
CA LEU A 194 16.21 -2.89 1.68
C LEU A 194 16.25 -1.37 1.49
N ILE A 195 16.08 -0.62 2.57
CA ILE A 195 15.97 0.84 2.56
C ILE A 195 17.32 1.48 2.22
N GLY A 196 18.42 0.98 2.79
CA GLY A 196 19.75 1.56 2.64
C GLY A 196 20.16 1.80 1.18
N PRO A 197 20.09 0.81 0.27
CA PRO A 197 20.41 1.01 -1.14
C PRO A 197 19.49 2.01 -1.87
N LEU A 198 18.25 2.21 -1.41
CA LEU A 198 17.29 3.12 -2.02
C LEU A 198 17.45 4.57 -1.53
N SER A 199 18.13 4.80 -0.40
CA SER A 199 18.31 6.15 0.14
C SER A 199 19.06 7.10 -0.80
N GLY A 200 20.00 6.58 -1.60
CA GLY A 200 20.76 7.38 -2.56
C GLY A 200 19.98 7.85 -3.79
N VAL A 201 18.83 7.25 -4.07
CA VAL A 201 17.95 7.57 -5.20
C VAL A 201 16.56 8.02 -4.74
N ALA A 202 16.36 8.21 -3.44
CA ALA A 202 15.05 8.50 -2.87
C ALA A 202 14.46 9.83 -3.38
N GLU A 203 15.28 10.87 -3.46
CA GLU A 203 14.88 12.18 -3.98
C GLU A 203 14.55 12.12 -5.47
N GLU A 204 15.41 11.51 -6.29
CA GLU A 204 15.20 11.35 -7.72
C GLU A 204 13.91 10.59 -8.05
N LEU A 205 13.58 9.56 -7.26
CA LEU A 205 12.44 8.70 -7.47
C LEU A 205 11.20 9.11 -6.67
N ASP A 206 11.28 10.24 -5.96
CA ASP A 206 10.20 10.75 -5.09
C ASP A 206 9.72 9.69 -4.09
N ILE A 207 10.67 9.06 -3.40
CA ILE A 207 10.41 8.16 -2.28
C ILE A 207 10.33 9.02 -1.01
N VAL A 208 9.12 9.25 -0.52
CA VAL A 208 8.86 10.20 0.57
C VAL A 208 8.71 9.52 1.94
N GLY A 209 8.58 8.20 1.97
CA GLY A 209 8.35 7.50 3.23
C GLY A 209 8.31 5.99 3.13
N ILE A 210 7.95 5.37 4.25
CA ILE A 210 7.85 3.92 4.41
C ILE A 210 6.43 3.57 4.86
N HIS A 211 5.80 2.63 4.15
CA HIS A 211 4.56 1.98 4.55
C HIS A 211 4.90 0.62 5.19
N CYS A 212 4.74 0.51 6.51
CA CYS A 212 5.19 -0.67 7.25
C CYS A 212 4.06 -1.67 7.47
N PHE A 213 4.15 -2.85 6.86
CA PHE A 213 3.23 -3.96 7.09
C PHE A 213 3.58 -4.68 8.39
N THR A 214 2.92 -4.36 9.49
CA THR A 214 3.24 -4.90 10.82
C THR A 214 2.72 -6.31 11.04
N PHE A 215 1.65 -6.72 10.35
CA PHE A 215 0.98 -8.02 10.54
C PHE A 215 0.69 -8.34 12.02
N ASN A 216 0.22 -7.34 12.75
CA ASN A 216 -0.02 -7.38 14.21
C ASN A 216 1.26 -7.60 15.07
N ALA A 217 2.46 -7.43 14.51
CA ALA A 217 3.72 -7.39 15.25
C ALA A 217 4.15 -5.93 15.47
N VAL A 218 3.29 -5.15 16.13
CA VAL A 218 3.45 -3.70 16.28
C VAL A 218 4.67 -3.39 17.14
N ASP A 219 4.81 -4.04 18.30
CA ASP A 219 5.89 -3.77 19.27
C ASP A 219 7.27 -3.98 18.66
N THR A 220 7.50 -5.12 18.00
CA THR A 220 8.80 -5.42 17.36
C THR A 220 9.10 -4.50 16.19
N THR A 221 8.07 -4.05 15.48
CA THR A 221 8.20 -3.09 14.37
C THR A 221 8.55 -1.71 14.92
N GLU A 222 7.91 -1.27 16.01
CA GLU A 222 8.20 0.00 16.66
C GLU A 222 9.62 -0.01 17.28
N ASP A 223 10.04 -1.07 17.92
CA ASP A 223 11.40 -1.24 18.40
C ASP A 223 12.46 -1.10 17.28
N TRP A 224 12.17 -1.68 16.11
CA TRP A 224 13.01 -1.51 14.94
C TRP A 224 13.02 -0.05 14.45
N ARG A 225 11.85 0.59 14.37
CA ARG A 225 11.72 1.98 13.93
C ARG A 225 12.52 2.92 14.81
N GLN A 226 12.40 2.79 16.14
CA GLN A 226 13.15 3.60 17.12
C GLN A 226 14.66 3.43 16.94
N LYS A 227 15.13 2.19 16.80
CA LYS A 227 16.57 1.89 16.57
C LYS A 227 17.06 2.42 15.22
N ALA A 228 16.20 2.47 14.21
CA ALA A 228 16.55 3.04 12.91
C ALA A 228 16.69 4.56 12.99
N LEU A 229 15.76 5.25 13.64
CA LEU A 229 15.80 6.71 13.86
C LEU A 229 17.02 7.15 14.65
N GLN A 230 17.39 6.41 15.72
CA GLN A 230 18.59 6.70 16.53
C GLN A 230 19.91 6.63 15.74
N LYS A 231 19.94 5.94 14.60
CA LYS A 231 21.13 5.87 13.73
C LYS A 231 21.20 6.99 12.71
N LEU A 232 20.10 7.70 12.50
CA LEU A 232 20.00 8.81 11.54
C LEU A 232 20.19 10.18 12.21
N GLY A 233 20.02 10.28 13.53
CA GLY A 233 20.28 11.48 14.35
C GLY A 233 21.59 11.38 15.09
#